data_259d25a5c52266bb0a0c3b591e37a2e0
#
_entry.id   259d25a5c52266bb0a0c3b591e37a2e0
#
_cell.length_a   1.000
_cell.length_b   1.000
_cell.length_c   1.000
_cell.angle_alpha   90.00
_cell.angle_beta   90.00
_cell.angle_gamma   90.00
#
_symmetry.space_group_name_H-M   'P 1'
#
loop_
_entity.id
_entity.type
_entity.pdbx_description
1 polymer ?
#
loop_
_entity_poly.entity_id
_entity_poly.type
_entity_poly.pdbx_seq_one_letter_code
_entity_poly.pdbx_strand_id
1 'polypeptide(L)'
;MVLKVEDLDIYQMAEELSDIIWNICIKWDYFAKNTIGRQLVRAVDSISANLAEGHGRFHFKDRLNFCYYARGSLEETKTWLSKAMRRNLISFEIDEIKHIIEILPKKLNAYINSIKKAHNKY
;
A
#
# COMPACT_ATOMS: atom_id res chain seq x y z
N MET A 1 0.35 20.62 -16.79
CA MET A 1 0.87 20.47 -15.43
C MET A 1 0.98 18.99 -15.09
N VAL A 2 2.13 18.58 -14.58
CA VAL A 2 2.35 17.19 -14.20
C VAL A 2 2.07 17.04 -12.69
N LEU A 3 1.16 16.15 -12.33
CA LEU A 3 0.88 15.85 -10.92
C LEU A 3 2.07 15.12 -10.31
N LYS A 4 2.46 15.52 -9.13
CA LYS A 4 3.44 14.79 -8.32
C LYS A 4 2.77 13.58 -7.69
N VAL A 5 3.53 12.53 -7.42
CA VAL A 5 2.97 11.33 -6.78
C VAL A 5 2.36 11.67 -5.41
N GLU A 6 2.93 12.64 -4.70
CA GLU A 6 2.44 13.06 -3.39
C GLU A 6 1.03 13.67 -3.46
N ASP A 7 0.59 14.10 -4.65
CA ASP A 7 -0.74 14.68 -4.85
C ASP A 7 -1.81 13.63 -5.10
N LEU A 8 -1.43 12.38 -5.34
CA LEU A 8 -2.38 11.30 -5.64
C LEU A 8 -3.03 10.75 -4.37
N ASP A 9 -4.36 10.64 -4.37
CA ASP A 9 -5.12 10.05 -3.25
C ASP A 9 -4.60 8.69 -2.85
N ILE A 10 -4.36 7.85 -3.85
CA ILE A 10 -3.91 6.46 -3.64
C ILE A 10 -2.57 6.44 -2.90
N TYR A 11 -1.66 7.34 -3.27
CA TYR A 11 -0.36 7.44 -2.61
C TYR A 11 -0.51 7.91 -1.17
N GLN A 12 -1.30 8.96 -0.96
CA GLN A 12 -1.54 9.52 0.38
C GLN A 12 -2.14 8.48 1.32
N MET A 13 -3.12 7.71 0.83
CA MET A 13 -3.77 6.67 1.63
C MET A 13 -2.81 5.51 1.93
N ALA A 14 -1.97 5.11 0.97
CA ALA A 14 -0.96 4.08 1.18
C ALA A 14 0.06 4.51 2.24
N GLU A 15 0.49 5.78 2.21
CA GLU A 15 1.40 6.34 3.20
C GLU A 15 0.76 6.40 4.59
N GLU A 16 -0.51 6.77 4.66
CA GLU A 16 -1.26 6.75 5.91
C GLU A 16 -1.29 5.35 6.53
N LEU A 17 -1.56 4.34 5.73
CA LEU A 17 -1.54 2.95 6.20
C LEU A 17 -0.14 2.54 6.68
N SER A 18 0.89 2.93 5.94
CA SER A 18 2.29 2.66 6.31
C SER A 18 2.61 3.24 7.68
N ASP A 19 2.20 4.48 7.94
CA ASP A 19 2.49 5.16 9.19
C ASP A 19 1.73 4.53 10.36
N ILE A 20 0.47 4.17 10.16
CA ILE A 20 -0.32 3.46 11.18
C ILE A 20 0.37 2.15 11.56
N ILE A 21 0.75 1.36 10.56
CA ILE A 21 1.39 0.06 10.77
C ILE A 21 2.77 0.22 11.44
N TRP A 22 3.55 1.20 11.01
CA TRP A 22 4.85 1.49 11.64
C TRP A 22 4.68 1.75 13.13
N ASN A 23 3.73 2.64 13.47
CA ASN A 23 3.48 3.03 14.86
C ASN A 23 2.99 1.87 15.73
N ILE A 24 2.30 0.91 15.14
CA ILE A 24 1.87 -0.31 15.81
C ILE A 24 3.08 -1.23 16.06
N CYS A 25 3.82 -1.52 14.99
CA CYS A 25 4.89 -2.52 15.01
C CYS A 25 6.05 -2.13 15.93
N ILE A 26 6.39 -0.86 16.03
CA ILE A 26 7.50 -0.42 16.87
C ILE A 26 7.25 -0.67 18.36
N LYS A 27 5.99 -0.87 18.75
CA LYS A 27 5.60 -1.14 20.13
C LYS A 27 5.55 -2.63 20.48
N TRP A 28 5.69 -3.49 19.48
CA TRP A 28 5.65 -4.94 19.69
C TRP A 28 6.93 -5.41 20.41
N ASP A 29 6.87 -6.58 21.06
CA ASP A 29 8.05 -7.19 21.63
C ASP A 29 9.06 -7.57 20.55
N TYR A 30 10.27 -7.92 20.98
CA TYR A 30 11.37 -8.21 20.06
C TYR A 30 11.01 -9.33 19.08
N PHE A 31 10.38 -10.40 19.56
CA PHE A 31 10.06 -11.55 18.71
C PHE A 31 9.07 -11.18 17.61
N ALA A 32 7.95 -10.57 18.01
CA ALA A 32 6.91 -10.16 17.05
C ALA A 32 7.43 -9.10 16.08
N LYS A 33 8.20 -8.14 16.59
CA LYS A 33 8.79 -7.07 15.77
C LYS A 33 9.72 -7.62 14.70
N ASN A 34 10.55 -8.59 15.04
CA ASN A 34 11.56 -9.14 14.12
C ASN A 34 11.07 -10.27 13.24
N THR A 35 9.85 -10.73 13.43
CA THR A 35 9.22 -11.74 12.58
C THR A 35 8.12 -11.10 11.74
N ILE A 36 6.89 -11.13 12.24
CA ILE A 36 5.73 -10.60 11.52
C ILE A 36 5.83 -9.09 11.30
N GLY A 37 6.38 -8.35 12.25
CA GLY A 37 6.55 -6.90 12.12
C GLY A 37 7.41 -6.51 10.93
N ARG A 38 8.54 -7.17 10.75
CA ARG A 38 9.44 -6.94 9.63
C ARG A 38 8.74 -7.18 8.29
N GLN A 39 8.00 -8.28 8.18
CA GLN A 39 7.30 -8.63 6.95
C GLN A 39 6.18 -7.63 6.64
N LEU A 40 5.43 -7.25 7.67
CA LEU A 40 4.31 -6.34 7.52
C LEU A 40 4.77 -4.94 7.11
N VAL A 41 5.79 -4.41 7.76
CA VAL A 41 6.35 -3.09 7.43
C VAL A 41 6.90 -3.09 6.02
N ARG A 42 7.64 -4.11 5.64
CA ARG A 42 8.18 -4.23 4.28
C ARG A 42 7.05 -4.24 3.24
N ALA A 43 6.01 -5.03 3.48
CA ALA A 43 4.90 -5.15 2.53
C ALA A 43 4.15 -3.82 2.39
N VAL A 44 3.78 -3.19 3.50
CA VAL A 44 3.01 -1.96 3.45
C VAL A 44 3.81 -0.79 2.86
N ASP A 45 5.09 -0.69 3.19
CA ASP A 45 5.94 0.37 2.62
C ASP A 45 6.13 0.20 1.12
N SER A 46 6.09 -1.04 0.64
CA SER A 46 6.23 -1.32 -0.79
C SER A 46 5.03 -0.88 -1.63
N ILE A 47 3.87 -0.66 -1.03
CA ILE A 47 2.70 -0.17 -1.78
C ILE A 47 3.01 1.22 -2.34
N SER A 48 3.30 2.18 -1.48
CA SER A 48 3.58 3.55 -1.91
C SER A 48 4.89 3.66 -2.68
N ALA A 49 5.89 2.86 -2.32
CA ALA A 49 7.17 2.85 -3.04
C ALA A 49 6.98 2.45 -4.51
N ASN A 50 6.17 1.43 -4.79
CA ASN A 50 5.87 1.00 -6.15
C ASN A 50 5.02 2.02 -6.90
N LEU A 51 4.07 2.67 -6.22
CA LEU A 51 3.29 3.74 -6.82
C LEU A 51 4.19 4.90 -7.25
N ALA A 52 5.11 5.29 -6.40
CA ALA A 52 6.05 6.38 -6.70
C ALA A 52 6.97 6.01 -7.87
N GLU A 53 7.51 4.79 -7.85
CA GLU A 53 8.38 4.30 -8.91
C GLU A 53 7.67 4.29 -10.26
N GLY A 54 6.44 3.76 -10.30
CA GLY A 54 5.66 3.70 -11.52
C GLY A 54 5.25 5.08 -12.04
N HIS A 55 4.93 6.00 -11.13
CA HIS A 55 4.54 7.36 -11.50
C HIS A 55 5.68 8.10 -12.22
N GLY A 56 6.93 7.78 -11.87
CA GLY A 56 8.11 8.37 -12.51
C GLY A 56 8.51 7.72 -13.82
N ARG A 57 7.85 6.64 -14.25
CA ARG A 57 8.22 5.94 -15.48
C ARG A 57 7.60 6.57 -16.70
N PHE A 58 8.36 6.60 -17.79
CA PHE A 58 7.94 7.18 -19.05
C PHE A 58 7.00 6.24 -19.83
N HIS A 59 7.37 4.93 -19.90
CA HIS A 59 6.64 3.98 -20.72
C HIS A 59 5.38 3.47 -20.01
N PHE A 60 4.28 3.39 -20.76
CA PHE A 60 2.98 2.92 -20.29
C PHE A 60 3.06 1.55 -19.63
N LYS A 61 3.75 0.62 -20.28
CA LYS A 61 3.88 -0.75 -19.79
C LYS A 61 4.58 -0.81 -18.44
N ASP A 62 5.63 -0.02 -18.27
CA ASP A 62 6.35 0.07 -16.99
C ASP A 62 5.47 0.67 -15.91
N ARG A 63 4.72 1.70 -16.24
CA ARG A 63 3.79 2.34 -15.29
C ARG A 63 2.77 1.33 -14.78
N LEU A 64 2.19 0.53 -15.67
CA LEU A 64 1.24 -0.52 -15.26
C LEU A 64 1.90 -1.61 -14.43
N ASN A 65 3.12 -2.03 -14.79
CA ASN A 65 3.81 -3.06 -14.04
C ASN A 65 4.02 -2.66 -12.58
N PHE A 66 4.42 -1.40 -12.34
CA PHE A 66 4.60 -0.91 -10.96
C PHE A 66 3.28 -0.80 -10.21
N CYS A 67 2.17 -0.50 -10.89
CA CYS A 67 0.85 -0.58 -10.28
C CYS A 67 0.50 -2.00 -9.86
N TYR A 68 0.84 -2.99 -10.68
CA TYR A 68 0.61 -4.40 -10.36
C TYR A 68 1.52 -4.86 -9.20
N TYR A 69 2.75 -4.37 -9.11
CA TYR A 69 3.63 -4.63 -7.97
C TYR A 69 3.03 -4.01 -6.69
N ALA A 70 2.49 -2.81 -6.78
CA ALA A 70 1.79 -2.17 -5.66
C ALA A 70 0.59 -3.02 -5.21
N ARG A 71 -0.18 -3.56 -6.17
CA ARG A 71 -1.32 -4.43 -5.87
C ARG A 71 -0.88 -5.72 -5.16
N GLY A 72 0.22 -6.32 -5.62
CA GLY A 72 0.81 -7.48 -4.97
C GLY A 72 1.25 -7.18 -3.54
N SER A 73 1.86 -6.02 -3.33
CA SER A 73 2.28 -5.57 -2.00
C SER A 73 1.08 -5.34 -1.08
N LEU A 74 -0.04 -4.83 -1.63
CA LEU A 74 -1.27 -4.67 -0.88
C LEU A 74 -1.85 -6.02 -0.45
N GLU A 75 -1.87 -7.01 -1.33
CA GLU A 75 -2.33 -8.36 -0.99
C GLU A 75 -1.45 -9.00 0.09
N GLU A 76 -0.14 -8.83 -0.02
CA GLU A 76 0.79 -9.31 1.01
C GLU A 76 0.54 -8.61 2.35
N THR A 77 0.31 -7.30 2.33
CA THR A 77 -0.03 -6.52 3.53
C THR A 77 -1.29 -7.07 4.20
N LYS A 78 -2.32 -7.36 3.42
CA LYS A 78 -3.57 -7.94 3.93
C LYS A 78 -3.33 -9.28 4.61
N THR A 79 -2.46 -10.11 4.04
CA THR A 79 -2.11 -11.42 4.62
C THR A 79 -1.44 -11.27 5.98
N TRP A 80 -0.45 -10.39 6.08
CA TRP A 80 0.27 -10.16 7.34
C TRP A 80 -0.61 -9.49 8.39
N LEU A 81 -1.49 -8.57 7.97
CA LEU A 81 -2.46 -7.95 8.88
C LEU A 81 -3.43 -8.98 9.45
N SER A 82 -3.91 -9.89 8.62
CA SER A 82 -4.79 -10.97 9.06
C SER A 82 -4.12 -11.83 10.14
N LYS A 83 -2.84 -12.17 9.92
CA LYS A 83 -2.08 -12.94 10.92
C LYS A 83 -1.88 -12.16 12.21
N ALA A 84 -1.56 -10.88 12.11
CA ALA A 84 -1.36 -10.02 13.28
C ALA A 84 -2.63 -9.88 14.11
N MET A 85 -3.78 -9.72 13.44
CA MET A 85 -5.08 -9.63 14.10
C MET A 85 -5.44 -10.93 14.80
N ARG A 86 -5.25 -12.08 14.13
CA ARG A 86 -5.52 -13.40 14.74
C ARG A 86 -4.62 -13.71 15.95
N ARG A 87 -3.42 -13.13 15.96
CA ARG A 87 -2.45 -13.30 17.04
C ARG A 87 -2.56 -12.23 18.13
N ASN A 88 -3.61 -11.43 18.06
CA ASN A 88 -3.90 -10.36 19.03
C ASN A 88 -2.79 -9.31 19.16
N LEU A 89 -2.09 -9.05 18.06
CA LEU A 89 -1.03 -8.05 18.04
C LEU A 89 -1.55 -6.65 17.72
N ILE A 90 -2.77 -6.56 17.17
CA ILE A 90 -3.44 -5.30 16.82
C ILE A 90 -4.79 -5.28 17.53
N SER A 91 -5.15 -4.16 18.15
CA SER A 91 -6.43 -4.04 18.85
C SER A 91 -7.14 -2.72 18.57
N PHE A 92 -6.57 -1.59 18.98
CA PHE A 92 -7.26 -0.30 18.89
C PHE A 92 -7.44 0.20 17.46
N GLU A 93 -6.52 -0.15 16.58
CA GLU A 93 -6.46 0.38 15.21
C GLU A 93 -7.19 -0.49 14.18
N ILE A 94 -7.83 -1.58 14.62
CA ILE A 94 -8.43 -2.56 13.71
C ILE A 94 -9.45 -1.91 12.77
N ASP A 95 -10.36 -1.08 13.30
CA ASP A 95 -11.41 -0.47 12.47
C ASP A 95 -10.85 0.50 11.45
N GLU A 96 -9.87 1.31 11.85
CA GLU A 96 -9.22 2.25 10.95
C GLU A 96 -8.47 1.51 9.83
N ILE A 97 -7.74 0.47 10.18
CA ILE A 97 -7.01 -0.36 9.21
C ILE A 97 -7.98 -1.03 8.23
N LYS A 98 -9.05 -1.63 8.74
CA LYS A 98 -10.05 -2.29 7.89
C LYS A 98 -10.70 -1.32 6.92
N HIS A 99 -10.97 -0.11 7.35
CA HIS A 99 -11.52 0.95 6.49
C HIS A 99 -10.58 1.25 5.32
N ILE A 100 -9.30 1.45 5.61
CA ILE A 100 -8.30 1.73 4.58
C ILE A 100 -8.13 0.53 3.63
N ILE A 101 -8.05 -0.68 4.18
CA ILE A 101 -7.89 -1.91 3.40
C ILE A 101 -9.09 -2.16 2.47
N GLU A 102 -10.27 -1.69 2.84
CA GLU A 102 -11.45 -1.79 2.00
C GLU A 102 -11.41 -0.79 0.84
N ILE A 103 -10.93 0.42 1.09
CA ILE A 103 -10.95 1.51 0.10
C ILE A 103 -9.72 1.46 -0.83
N LEU A 104 -8.56 1.13 -0.29
CA LEU A 104 -7.29 1.21 -1.03
C LEU A 104 -7.29 0.41 -2.34
N PRO A 105 -7.79 -0.84 -2.38
CA PRO A 105 -7.86 -1.59 -3.64
C PRO A 105 -8.72 -0.92 -4.70
N LYS A 106 -9.81 -0.29 -4.28
CA LYS A 106 -10.73 0.42 -5.20
C LYS A 106 -10.03 1.64 -5.80
N LYS A 107 -9.30 2.39 -4.98
CA LYS A 107 -8.52 3.54 -5.46
C LYS A 107 -7.40 3.10 -6.40
N LEU A 108 -6.74 2.00 -6.09
CA LEU A 108 -5.69 1.46 -6.94
C LEU A 108 -6.24 1.05 -8.31
N ASN A 109 -7.38 0.37 -8.34
CA ASN A 109 -8.04 -0.01 -9.60
C ASN A 109 -8.44 1.23 -10.40
N ALA A 110 -8.96 2.26 -9.75
CA ALA A 110 -9.32 3.51 -10.40
C ALA A 110 -8.08 4.19 -11.01
N TYR A 111 -6.96 4.17 -10.30
CA TYR A 111 -5.70 4.73 -10.78
C TYR A 111 -5.18 3.97 -12.00
N ILE A 112 -5.19 2.62 -11.94
CA ILE A 112 -4.80 1.76 -13.06
C ILE A 112 -5.67 2.07 -14.29
N ASN A 113 -6.98 2.18 -14.09
CA ASN A 113 -7.92 2.48 -15.17
C ASN A 113 -7.68 3.87 -15.77
N SER A 114 -7.31 4.85 -14.95
CA SER A 114 -6.99 6.19 -15.44
C SER A 114 -5.75 6.19 -16.33
N ILE A 115 -4.74 5.39 -15.99
CA ILE A 115 -3.53 5.23 -16.81
C ILE A 115 -3.88 4.59 -18.15
N LYS A 116 -4.70 3.53 -18.13
CA LYS A 116 -5.15 2.84 -19.35
C LYS A 116 -5.95 3.76 -20.26
N LYS A 117 -6.87 4.54 -19.68
CA LYS A 117 -7.68 5.52 -20.43
C LYS A 117 -6.80 6.58 -21.09
N ALA A 118 -5.86 7.13 -20.38
CA ALA A 118 -4.95 8.15 -20.91
C ALA A 118 -4.13 7.59 -22.07
N HIS A 119 -3.67 6.34 -21.97
CA HIS A 119 -2.91 5.69 -23.03
C HIS A 119 -3.77 5.44 -24.26
N ASN A 120 -4.99 4.93 -24.09
CA ASN A 120 -5.88 4.59 -25.20
C ASN A 120 -6.42 5.81 -25.95
N LYS A 121 -6.26 7.00 -25.41
CA LYS A 121 -6.67 8.26 -26.03
C LYS A 121 -5.72 8.69 -27.17
N TYR A 122 -4.53 8.21 -27.16
CA TYR A 122 -3.48 8.56 -28.09
C TYR A 122 -2.96 7.32 -28.80
#